data_b3f2ef83fd723985a4402fd350e3ef43
#
_entry.id   b3f2ef83fd723985a4402fd350e3ef43
#
_cell.length_a   1.000
_cell.length_b   1.000
_cell.length_c   1.000
_cell.angle_alpha   90.00
_cell.angle_beta   90.00
_cell.angle_gamma   90.00
#
_symmetry.space_group_name_H-M   'P 1'
#
loop_
_entity.id
_entity.type
_entity.pdbx_description
1 polymer ?
#
loop_
_entity_poly.entity_id
_entity_poly.type
_entity_poly.pdbx_seq_one_letter_code
_entity_poly.pdbx_strand_id
1 'polypeptide(L)'
;MKCLIIDAVHSAIAEELGKYMEVQTKMLPTQDELKALIPDVDVLIMRVDPAINKDILDAAANLKVIGVCSVGLNHVDTKYAEEKGIQVFNAPGLNGNAVAELTISKMLDISRGTMVANHDVKVLKQWDKYKFVGRELRGKTLGVLGFGRIGQRVGEIARVFGMKVVAYDPYLPAEIFEKNEATSMSIADLCAVSDFVTIHLPLNDETRNMFNAESIGKMKNDAVVLNMARGGIVNEQDMYEALVAGKIGGYATDVMENELAAGGLTEGAGFDSPLFQCDNFIVSPHIGAQTVDASYDIGQHIIGKVKGALNLQ
;
A
#
# COMPACT_ATOMS: atom_id res chain seq x y z
N MET A 1 14.34 31.16 3.74
CA MET A 1 13.97 29.95 2.98
C MET A 1 12.46 29.76 3.08
N LYS A 2 11.85 29.17 2.07
CA LYS A 2 10.40 28.94 2.00
C LYS A 2 10.11 27.45 1.73
N CYS A 3 9.22 26.88 2.53
CA CYS A 3 8.72 25.52 2.36
C CYS A 3 7.27 25.58 1.85
N LEU A 4 6.96 24.82 0.83
CA LEU A 4 5.60 24.63 0.33
C LEU A 4 5.15 23.20 0.59
N ILE A 5 4.03 23.02 1.31
CA ILE A 5 3.39 21.74 1.56
C ILE A 5 2.15 21.66 0.66
N ILE A 6 2.09 20.65 -0.20
CA ILE A 6 1.04 20.56 -1.24
C ILE A 6 0.10 19.37 -1.08
N ASP A 7 0.33 18.52 -0.09
CA ASP A 7 -0.43 17.27 0.09
C ASP A 7 -0.67 16.99 1.59
N ALA A 8 -1.53 16.00 1.88
CA ALA A 8 -1.85 15.60 3.24
C ALA A 8 -0.68 14.87 3.90
N VAL A 9 0.02 15.58 4.77
CA VAL A 9 1.16 15.10 5.55
C VAL A 9 0.94 15.38 7.03
N HIS A 10 1.72 14.74 7.91
CA HIS A 10 1.59 14.97 9.35
C HIS A 10 1.97 16.41 9.74
N SER A 11 1.20 17.02 10.67
CA SER A 11 1.38 18.43 11.09
C SER A 11 2.77 18.74 11.66
N ALA A 12 3.42 17.75 12.27
CA ALA A 12 4.78 17.87 12.79
C ALA A 12 5.80 18.39 11.76
N ILE A 13 5.56 18.17 10.45
CA ILE A 13 6.44 18.68 9.39
C ILE A 13 6.37 20.21 9.35
N ALA A 14 5.16 20.77 9.31
CA ALA A 14 4.98 22.21 9.30
C ALA A 14 5.48 22.86 10.59
N GLU A 15 5.21 22.24 11.73
CA GLU A 15 5.63 22.70 13.06
C GLU A 15 7.15 22.73 13.19
N GLU A 16 7.83 21.65 12.79
CA GLU A 16 9.29 21.57 12.93
C GLU A 16 10.02 22.45 11.88
N LEU A 17 9.64 22.36 10.59
CA LEU A 17 10.27 23.17 9.55
C LEU A 17 9.98 24.66 9.70
N GLY A 18 8.84 25.03 10.31
CA GLY A 18 8.47 26.42 10.63
C GLY A 18 9.44 27.11 11.61
N LYS A 19 10.27 26.37 12.33
CA LYS A 19 11.33 26.93 13.17
C LYS A 19 12.51 27.48 12.38
N TYR A 20 12.66 27.08 11.11
CA TYR A 20 13.82 27.37 10.28
C TYR A 20 13.48 28.15 9.01
N MET A 21 12.21 28.08 8.57
CA MET A 21 11.78 28.71 7.31
C MET A 21 10.31 29.08 7.34
N GLU A 22 9.89 29.94 6.43
CA GLU A 22 8.47 30.22 6.18
C GLU A 22 7.79 28.97 5.60
N VAL A 23 6.72 28.49 6.21
CA VAL A 23 5.96 27.34 5.74
C VAL A 23 4.62 27.80 5.21
N GLN A 24 4.36 27.53 3.92
CA GLN A 24 3.10 27.75 3.26
C GLN A 24 2.46 26.38 2.95
N THR A 25 1.14 26.27 3.15
CA THR A 25 0.38 25.08 2.75
C THR A 25 -0.65 25.47 1.68
N LYS A 26 -0.65 24.73 0.57
CA LYS A 26 -1.67 24.81 -0.48
C LYS A 26 -2.03 23.38 -0.87
N MET A 27 -3.13 22.87 -0.32
CA MET A 27 -3.55 21.50 -0.54
C MET A 27 -3.96 21.23 -1.98
N LEU A 28 -3.36 20.22 -2.59
CA LEU A 28 -3.68 19.68 -3.91
C LEU A 28 -3.83 20.76 -4.99
N PRO A 29 -2.82 21.62 -5.19
CA PRO A 29 -2.89 22.63 -6.23
C PRO A 29 -2.98 21.98 -7.61
N THR A 30 -3.66 22.63 -8.54
CA THR A 30 -3.57 22.26 -9.96
C THR A 30 -2.14 22.46 -10.45
N GLN A 31 -1.79 21.87 -11.60
CA GLN A 31 -0.45 22.05 -12.19
C GLN A 31 -0.13 23.53 -12.44
N ASP A 32 -1.12 24.32 -12.90
CA ASP A 32 -0.94 25.76 -13.14
C ASP A 32 -0.74 26.54 -11.84
N GLU A 33 -1.53 26.22 -10.79
CA GLU A 33 -1.35 26.84 -9.47
C GLU A 33 0.01 26.49 -8.88
N LEU A 34 0.45 25.24 -8.98
CA LEU A 34 1.75 24.81 -8.48
C LEU A 34 2.88 25.51 -9.23
N LYS A 35 2.77 25.60 -10.55
CA LYS A 35 3.74 26.33 -11.40
C LYS A 35 3.85 27.81 -11.03
N ALA A 36 2.75 28.43 -10.58
CA ALA A 36 2.79 29.82 -10.11
C ALA A 36 3.40 29.99 -8.71
N LEU A 37 3.30 28.96 -7.85
CA LEU A 37 3.77 29.01 -6.45
C LEU A 37 5.24 28.59 -6.29
N ILE A 38 5.74 27.70 -7.15
CA ILE A 38 7.02 27.01 -6.95
C ILE A 38 8.28 27.89 -7.15
N PRO A 39 8.29 28.99 -7.92
CA PRO A 39 9.51 29.76 -8.22
C PRO A 39 10.30 30.21 -6.98
N ASP A 40 9.61 30.58 -5.90
CA ASP A 40 10.22 31.12 -4.67
C ASP A 40 10.47 30.04 -3.59
N VAL A 41 10.17 28.77 -3.88
CA VAL A 41 10.19 27.68 -2.91
C VAL A 41 11.58 27.04 -2.85
N ASP A 42 12.15 26.90 -1.66
CA ASP A 42 13.39 26.17 -1.39
C ASP A 42 13.14 24.67 -1.11
N VAL A 43 12.02 24.36 -0.44
CA VAL A 43 11.64 23.00 -0.02
C VAL A 43 10.21 22.71 -0.42
N LEU A 44 9.99 21.63 -1.16
CA LEU A 44 8.66 21.11 -1.49
C LEU A 44 8.39 19.85 -0.66
N ILE A 45 7.26 19.82 0.03
CA ILE A 45 6.78 18.63 0.76
C ILE A 45 5.47 18.15 0.13
N MET A 46 5.45 16.86 -0.19
CA MET A 46 4.29 16.23 -0.81
C MET A 46 4.17 14.77 -0.40
N ARG A 47 3.10 14.11 -0.83
CA ARG A 47 2.93 12.68 -0.67
C ARG A 47 2.83 11.97 -2.02
N VAL A 48 1.80 12.27 -2.81
CA VAL A 48 1.54 11.65 -4.13
C VAL A 48 1.14 12.70 -5.16
N ASP A 49 0.22 13.60 -4.82
CA ASP A 49 -0.40 14.53 -5.75
C ASP A 49 -0.10 16.00 -5.43
N PRO A 50 -0.03 16.84 -6.48
CA PRO A 50 0.02 16.54 -7.91
C PRO A 50 1.42 16.06 -8.36
N ALA A 51 1.51 15.43 -9.53
CA ALA A 51 2.79 14.96 -10.09
C ALA A 51 3.77 16.12 -10.31
N ILE A 52 5.04 15.89 -9.98
CA ILE A 52 6.15 16.83 -10.19
C ILE A 52 6.87 16.45 -11.48
N ASN A 53 6.39 17.00 -12.55
CA ASN A 53 6.91 16.79 -13.90
C ASN A 53 8.00 17.85 -14.27
N LYS A 54 8.53 17.71 -15.46
CA LYS A 54 9.55 18.61 -16.01
C LYS A 54 9.11 20.08 -15.99
N ASP A 55 7.87 20.39 -16.32
CA ASP A 55 7.37 21.76 -16.40
C ASP A 55 7.37 22.44 -15.02
N ILE A 56 7.02 21.71 -13.97
CA ILE A 56 7.09 22.18 -12.58
C ILE A 56 8.55 22.40 -12.17
N LEU A 57 9.42 21.42 -12.48
CA LEU A 57 10.84 21.52 -12.15
C LEU A 57 11.54 22.67 -12.90
N ASP A 58 11.10 22.99 -14.12
CA ASP A 58 11.63 24.14 -14.87
C ASP A 58 11.20 25.47 -14.26
N ALA A 59 10.01 25.55 -13.69
CA ALA A 59 9.53 26.75 -12.99
C ALA A 59 10.17 26.93 -11.59
N ALA A 60 10.74 25.87 -11.01
CA ALA A 60 11.25 25.82 -9.64
C ALA A 60 12.67 26.41 -9.52
N ALA A 61 12.81 27.73 -9.67
CA ALA A 61 14.08 28.41 -9.75
C ALA A 61 14.95 28.29 -8.48
N ASN A 62 14.35 28.20 -7.30
CA ASN A 62 15.04 28.18 -6.01
C ASN A 62 15.00 26.80 -5.31
N LEU A 63 14.32 25.81 -5.89
CA LEU A 63 14.05 24.52 -5.23
C LEU A 63 15.35 23.72 -5.02
N LYS A 64 15.58 23.30 -3.79
CA LYS A 64 16.76 22.53 -3.35
C LYS A 64 16.40 21.12 -2.94
N VAL A 65 15.20 20.95 -2.33
CA VAL A 65 14.80 19.68 -1.73
C VAL A 65 13.34 19.41 -2.03
N ILE A 66 13.04 18.16 -2.43
CA ILE A 66 11.70 17.60 -2.47
C ILE A 66 11.62 16.48 -1.43
N GLY A 67 10.77 16.65 -0.41
CA GLY A 67 10.46 15.63 0.58
C GLY A 67 9.15 14.91 0.22
N VAL A 68 9.25 13.65 -0.16
CA VAL A 68 8.12 12.82 -0.58
C VAL A 68 7.70 11.90 0.57
N CYS A 69 6.56 12.20 1.18
CA CYS A 69 6.01 11.46 2.32
C CYS A 69 5.35 10.13 1.89
N SER A 70 6.00 9.40 0.99
CA SER A 70 5.58 8.08 0.51
C SER A 70 6.78 7.19 0.19
N VAL A 71 6.52 5.92 -0.14
CA VAL A 71 7.57 4.97 -0.57
C VAL A 71 7.88 5.13 -2.05
N GLY A 72 6.85 5.23 -2.90
CA GLY A 72 6.99 5.37 -4.35
C GLY A 72 7.38 6.77 -4.76
N LEU A 73 8.10 6.89 -5.88
CA LEU A 73 8.54 8.15 -6.50
C LEU A 73 8.03 8.32 -7.93
N ASN A 74 7.10 7.48 -8.39
CA ASN A 74 6.63 7.46 -9.79
C ASN A 74 5.96 8.77 -10.25
N HIS A 75 5.52 9.59 -9.30
CA HIS A 75 4.89 10.89 -9.51
C HIS A 75 5.91 12.06 -9.50
N VAL A 76 7.20 11.78 -9.34
CA VAL A 76 8.28 12.78 -9.40
C VAL A 76 9.27 12.39 -10.49
N ASP A 77 9.59 13.31 -11.40
CA ASP A 77 10.68 13.11 -12.36
C ASP A 77 12.03 13.27 -11.63
N THR A 78 12.41 12.19 -10.95
CA THR A 78 13.63 12.18 -10.10
C THR A 78 14.90 12.35 -10.89
N LYS A 79 14.94 11.86 -12.14
CA LYS A 79 16.09 12.01 -13.02
C LYS A 79 16.30 13.47 -13.40
N TYR A 80 15.24 14.15 -13.81
CA TYR A 80 15.31 15.56 -14.16
C TYR A 80 15.56 16.45 -12.94
N ALA A 81 15.02 16.11 -11.78
CA ALA A 81 15.32 16.79 -10.52
C ALA A 81 16.82 16.72 -10.18
N GLU A 82 17.44 15.54 -10.33
CA GLU A 82 18.88 15.34 -10.13
C GLU A 82 19.72 16.18 -11.12
N GLU A 83 19.35 16.22 -12.40
CA GLU A 83 20.01 17.06 -13.43
C GLU A 83 19.98 18.55 -13.05
N LYS A 84 18.96 19.00 -12.34
CA LYS A 84 18.81 20.37 -11.81
C LYS A 84 19.48 20.58 -10.44
N GLY A 85 20.09 19.55 -9.85
CA GLY A 85 20.70 19.61 -8.53
C GLY A 85 19.72 19.62 -7.36
N ILE A 86 18.46 19.22 -7.60
CA ILE A 86 17.40 19.12 -6.59
C ILE A 86 17.49 17.75 -5.92
N GLN A 87 17.60 17.71 -4.60
CA GLN A 87 17.63 16.47 -3.83
C GLN A 87 16.21 15.97 -3.58
N VAL A 88 15.92 14.69 -3.93
CA VAL A 88 14.61 14.06 -3.70
C VAL A 88 14.77 12.99 -2.63
N PHE A 89 14.00 13.10 -1.55
CA PHE A 89 13.97 12.13 -0.46
C PHE A 89 12.59 11.51 -0.34
N ASN A 90 12.53 10.19 -0.12
CA ASN A 90 11.32 9.45 0.19
C ASN A 90 11.45 8.68 1.52
N ALA A 91 10.42 7.95 1.90
CA ALA A 91 10.34 7.28 3.20
C ALA A 91 10.14 5.75 3.07
N PRO A 92 11.15 5.00 2.58
CA PRO A 92 11.00 3.57 2.33
C PRO A 92 10.84 2.78 3.61
N GLY A 93 9.78 1.95 3.69
CA GLY A 93 9.57 0.93 4.72
C GLY A 93 9.04 1.42 6.06
N LEU A 94 8.74 2.70 6.23
CA LEU A 94 8.19 3.25 7.48
C LEU A 94 6.70 2.97 7.68
N ASN A 95 5.99 2.59 6.62
CA ASN A 95 4.58 2.18 6.66
C ASN A 95 4.40 0.67 6.81
N GLY A 96 5.48 -0.10 6.97
CA GLY A 96 5.43 -1.56 6.92
C GLY A 96 4.53 -2.18 7.98
N ASN A 97 4.53 -1.64 9.19
CA ASN A 97 3.67 -2.12 10.28
C ASN A 97 2.19 -1.83 9.99
N ALA A 98 1.86 -0.63 9.52
CA ALA A 98 0.48 -0.26 9.18
C ALA A 98 -0.12 -1.17 8.10
N VAL A 99 0.65 -1.46 7.02
CA VAL A 99 0.22 -2.39 5.97
C VAL A 99 0.06 -3.81 6.51
N ALA A 100 0.96 -4.26 7.40
CA ALA A 100 0.86 -5.58 8.01
C ALA A 100 -0.39 -5.72 8.87
N GLU A 101 -0.71 -4.72 9.69
CA GLU A 101 -1.92 -4.71 10.51
C GLU A 101 -3.19 -4.71 9.67
N LEU A 102 -3.25 -3.91 8.59
CA LEU A 102 -4.38 -3.94 7.65
C LEU A 102 -4.52 -5.30 6.97
N THR A 103 -3.41 -5.96 6.62
CA THR A 103 -3.41 -7.31 6.05
C THR A 103 -4.08 -8.30 7.00
N ILE A 104 -3.69 -8.30 8.27
CA ILE A 104 -4.29 -9.17 9.29
C ILE A 104 -5.75 -8.81 9.54
N SER A 105 -6.10 -7.53 9.58
CA SER A 105 -7.50 -7.09 9.68
C SER A 105 -8.36 -7.67 8.56
N LYS A 106 -7.93 -7.56 7.30
CA LYS A 106 -8.65 -8.14 6.16
C LYS A 106 -8.72 -9.67 6.20
N MET A 107 -7.67 -10.35 6.70
CA MET A 107 -7.73 -11.81 6.93
C MET A 107 -8.81 -12.18 7.94
N LEU A 108 -8.92 -11.43 9.03
CA LEU A 108 -9.96 -11.65 10.05
C LEU A 108 -11.35 -11.32 9.52
N ASP A 109 -11.49 -10.20 8.81
CA ASP A 109 -12.77 -9.78 8.23
C ASP A 109 -13.32 -10.80 7.25
N ILE A 110 -12.52 -11.26 6.29
CA ILE A 110 -12.96 -12.23 5.30
C ILE A 110 -13.21 -13.61 5.92
N SER A 111 -12.45 -13.97 6.97
CA SER A 111 -12.63 -15.23 7.70
C SER A 111 -13.89 -15.29 8.55
N ARG A 112 -14.39 -14.13 9.01
CA ARG A 112 -15.50 -14.05 9.96
C ARG A 112 -16.72 -13.31 9.42
N GLY A 113 -16.63 -12.69 8.23
CA GLY A 113 -17.69 -11.89 7.63
C GLY A 113 -18.09 -10.67 8.46
N THR A 114 -17.17 -10.07 9.22
CA THR A 114 -17.50 -9.01 10.21
C THR A 114 -18.02 -7.74 9.56
N MET A 115 -17.54 -7.37 8.38
CA MET A 115 -18.03 -6.20 7.63
C MET A 115 -19.49 -6.42 7.19
N VAL A 116 -19.81 -7.58 6.63
CA VAL A 116 -21.19 -7.93 6.22
C VAL A 116 -22.10 -8.03 7.44
N ALA A 117 -21.64 -8.67 8.52
CA ALA A 117 -22.41 -8.78 9.76
C ALA A 117 -22.73 -7.40 10.36
N ASN A 118 -21.77 -6.48 10.36
CA ASN A 118 -21.99 -5.09 10.81
C ASN A 118 -23.03 -4.37 9.95
N HIS A 119 -22.96 -4.53 8.62
CA HIS A 119 -23.95 -3.97 7.69
C HIS A 119 -25.35 -4.55 7.94
N ASP A 120 -25.47 -5.87 8.04
CA ASP A 120 -26.76 -6.54 8.28
C ASP A 120 -27.43 -6.02 9.55
N VAL A 121 -26.69 -5.92 10.65
CA VAL A 121 -27.25 -5.43 11.92
C VAL A 121 -27.56 -3.94 11.86
N LYS A 122 -26.62 -3.10 11.37
CA LYS A 122 -26.78 -1.63 11.43
C LYS A 122 -27.72 -1.08 10.37
N VAL A 123 -27.68 -1.62 9.16
CA VAL A 123 -28.43 -1.12 8.00
C VAL A 123 -29.72 -1.91 7.78
N LEU A 124 -29.59 -3.25 7.65
CA LEU A 124 -30.73 -4.10 7.34
C LEU A 124 -31.56 -4.47 8.58
N LYS A 125 -31.09 -4.17 9.83
CA LYS A 125 -31.75 -4.50 11.09
C LYS A 125 -31.99 -6.00 11.28
N GLN A 126 -31.12 -6.83 10.70
CA GLN A 126 -31.18 -8.29 10.77
C GLN A 126 -30.21 -8.80 11.84
N TRP A 127 -30.68 -9.66 12.74
CA TRP A 127 -29.89 -10.29 13.80
C TRP A 127 -29.89 -11.80 13.63
N ASP A 128 -29.10 -12.28 12.65
CA ASP A 128 -28.97 -13.72 12.36
C ASP A 128 -27.53 -14.19 12.58
N LYS A 129 -27.27 -14.79 13.75
CA LYS A 129 -25.95 -15.32 14.09
C LYS A 129 -25.58 -16.58 13.27
N TYR A 130 -26.54 -17.28 12.73
CA TYR A 130 -26.32 -18.55 12.01
C TYR A 130 -25.84 -18.31 10.57
N LYS A 131 -26.06 -17.13 10.02
CA LYS A 131 -25.55 -16.71 8.72
C LYS A 131 -24.01 -16.58 8.72
N PHE A 132 -23.39 -16.30 9.87
CA PHE A 132 -21.97 -15.95 9.99
C PHE A 132 -21.15 -17.05 10.66
N VAL A 133 -21.10 -18.23 10.05
CA VAL A 133 -20.24 -19.33 10.47
C VAL A 133 -18.89 -19.19 9.76
N GLY A 134 -17.91 -18.57 10.42
CA GLY A 134 -16.58 -18.34 9.90
C GLY A 134 -15.55 -19.38 10.34
N ARG A 135 -14.29 -19.11 10.04
CA ARG A 135 -13.14 -19.95 10.40
C ARG A 135 -12.13 -19.21 11.27
N GLU A 136 -11.31 -19.95 12.02
CA GLU A 136 -10.18 -19.42 12.77
C GLU A 136 -8.91 -19.44 11.93
N LEU A 137 -7.96 -18.54 12.25
CA LEU A 137 -6.63 -18.52 11.62
C LEU A 137 -5.70 -19.60 12.22
N ARG A 138 -5.92 -19.98 13.48
CA ARG A 138 -5.12 -20.97 14.19
C ARG A 138 -5.01 -22.29 13.41
N GLY A 139 -3.79 -22.78 13.25
CA GLY A 139 -3.47 -24.04 12.56
C GLY A 139 -3.53 -23.93 11.03
N LYS A 140 -3.89 -22.77 10.47
CA LYS A 140 -3.89 -22.51 9.04
C LYS A 140 -2.49 -22.14 8.53
N THR A 141 -2.29 -22.27 7.23
CA THR A 141 -1.03 -21.89 6.56
C THR A 141 -1.20 -20.58 5.82
N LEU A 142 -0.31 -19.62 6.12
CA LEU A 142 -0.16 -18.37 5.39
C LEU A 142 0.99 -18.47 4.40
N GLY A 143 0.73 -18.31 3.11
CA GLY A 143 1.72 -18.11 2.06
C GLY A 143 1.99 -16.64 1.85
N VAL A 144 3.26 -16.24 1.89
CA VAL A 144 3.69 -14.83 1.71
C VAL A 144 4.48 -14.72 0.41
N LEU A 145 3.94 -14.01 -0.58
CA LEU A 145 4.63 -13.67 -1.82
C LEU A 145 5.31 -12.30 -1.67
N GLY A 146 6.65 -12.29 -1.62
CA GLY A 146 7.46 -11.13 -1.26
C GLY A 146 7.70 -11.07 0.25
N PHE A 147 8.86 -11.61 0.70
CA PHE A 147 9.19 -11.73 2.11
C PHE A 147 10.12 -10.59 2.58
N GLY A 148 9.91 -9.39 2.04
CA GLY A 148 10.54 -8.14 2.46
C GLY A 148 10.03 -7.67 3.84
N ARG A 149 10.25 -6.39 4.17
CA ARG A 149 9.88 -5.82 5.49
C ARG A 149 8.41 -6.05 5.85
N ILE A 150 7.48 -5.83 4.91
CA ILE A 150 6.04 -6.02 5.14
C ILE A 150 5.71 -7.50 5.30
N GLY A 151 6.16 -8.35 4.36
CA GLY A 151 5.89 -9.78 4.40
C GLY A 151 6.42 -10.45 5.67
N GLN A 152 7.63 -10.09 6.14
CA GLN A 152 8.18 -10.56 7.40
C GLN A 152 7.31 -10.15 8.59
N ARG A 153 6.86 -8.89 8.63
CA ARG A 153 6.00 -8.39 9.71
C ARG A 153 4.63 -9.07 9.71
N VAL A 154 4.02 -9.28 8.54
CA VAL A 154 2.78 -10.06 8.41
C VAL A 154 2.97 -11.49 8.92
N GLY A 155 4.06 -12.15 8.53
CA GLY A 155 4.41 -13.49 8.99
C GLY A 155 4.58 -13.56 10.51
N GLU A 156 5.27 -12.58 11.10
CA GLU A 156 5.45 -12.47 12.55
C GLU A 156 4.09 -12.39 13.28
N ILE A 157 3.19 -11.51 12.85
CA ILE A 157 1.87 -11.36 13.47
C ILE A 157 1.03 -12.62 13.25
N ALA A 158 1.06 -13.22 12.05
CA ALA A 158 0.31 -14.44 11.74
C ALA A 158 0.73 -15.62 12.65
N ARG A 159 2.01 -15.74 13.00
CA ARG A 159 2.47 -16.77 13.94
C ARG A 159 1.89 -16.58 15.35
N VAL A 160 1.70 -15.33 15.80
CA VAL A 160 1.02 -15.07 17.09
C VAL A 160 -0.42 -15.58 17.07
N PHE A 161 -1.08 -15.57 15.91
CA PHE A 161 -2.39 -16.20 15.71
C PHE A 161 -2.32 -17.74 15.57
N GLY A 162 -1.15 -18.33 15.70
CA GLY A 162 -0.94 -19.79 15.60
C GLY A 162 -0.97 -20.33 14.17
N MET A 163 -0.68 -19.47 13.17
CA MET A 163 -0.53 -19.87 11.77
C MET A 163 0.87 -20.44 11.49
N LYS A 164 0.95 -21.31 10.48
CA LYS A 164 2.22 -21.68 9.84
C LYS A 164 2.52 -20.69 8.73
N VAL A 165 3.79 -20.27 8.58
CA VAL A 165 4.20 -19.31 7.55
C VAL A 165 5.09 -20.00 6.54
N VAL A 166 4.71 -19.94 5.27
CA VAL A 166 5.54 -20.31 4.12
C VAL A 166 5.72 -19.07 3.26
N ALA A 167 6.87 -18.91 2.60
CA ALA A 167 7.14 -17.67 1.89
C ALA A 167 7.93 -17.90 0.60
N TYR A 168 7.77 -16.98 -0.34
CA TYR A 168 8.54 -16.89 -1.56
C TYR A 168 9.15 -15.50 -1.70
N ASP A 169 10.47 -15.45 -1.86
CA ASP A 169 11.22 -14.26 -2.26
C ASP A 169 12.54 -14.72 -2.87
N PRO A 170 12.76 -14.52 -4.19
CA PRO A 170 13.94 -15.05 -4.87
C PRO A 170 15.23 -14.28 -4.58
N TYR A 171 15.12 -13.13 -3.91
CA TYR A 171 16.26 -12.24 -3.65
C TYR A 171 16.77 -12.34 -2.20
N LEU A 172 16.09 -13.10 -1.34
CA LEU A 172 16.46 -13.23 0.06
C LEU A 172 17.23 -14.53 0.31
N PRO A 173 18.31 -14.49 1.11
CA PRO A 173 19.03 -15.68 1.51
C PRO A 173 18.22 -16.53 2.52
N ALA A 174 18.53 -17.83 2.60
CA ALA A 174 17.80 -18.82 3.42
C ALA A 174 17.71 -18.41 4.89
N GLU A 175 18.76 -17.79 5.43
CA GLU A 175 18.85 -17.36 6.83
C GLU A 175 17.76 -16.37 7.23
N ILE A 176 17.25 -15.57 6.27
CA ILE A 176 16.15 -14.64 6.54
C ILE A 176 14.85 -15.41 6.80
N PHE A 177 14.59 -16.46 6.05
CA PHE A 177 13.41 -17.31 6.26
C PHE A 177 13.51 -18.05 7.59
N GLU A 178 14.66 -18.65 7.90
CA GLU A 178 14.91 -19.35 9.16
C GLU A 178 14.75 -18.43 10.37
N LYS A 179 15.38 -17.25 10.34
CA LYS A 179 15.28 -16.23 11.39
C LYS A 179 13.82 -15.83 11.68
N ASN A 180 12.99 -15.79 10.64
CA ASN A 180 11.58 -15.42 10.73
C ASN A 180 10.66 -16.65 10.87
N GLU A 181 11.19 -17.83 11.18
CA GLU A 181 10.41 -19.07 11.34
C GLU A 181 9.44 -19.33 10.17
N ALA A 182 9.90 -19.04 8.95
CA ALA A 182 9.16 -19.24 7.71
C ALA A 182 9.86 -20.34 6.87
N THR A 183 9.08 -21.11 6.12
CA THR A 183 9.62 -22.08 5.18
C THR A 183 9.65 -21.48 3.79
N SER A 184 10.83 -21.40 3.16
CA SER A 184 10.96 -20.95 1.77
C SER A 184 10.42 -22.01 0.81
N MET A 185 9.59 -21.58 -0.17
CA MET A 185 8.95 -22.48 -1.15
C MET A 185 8.90 -21.84 -2.53
N SER A 186 8.69 -22.67 -3.56
CA SER A 186 8.28 -22.17 -4.88
C SER A 186 6.87 -21.59 -4.82
N ILE A 187 6.50 -20.71 -5.75
CA ILE A 187 5.14 -20.13 -5.82
C ILE A 187 4.10 -21.25 -5.96
N ALA A 188 4.38 -22.27 -6.77
CA ALA A 188 3.46 -23.38 -7.00
C ALA A 188 3.18 -24.17 -5.72
N ASP A 189 4.23 -24.52 -4.98
CA ASP A 189 4.12 -25.28 -3.71
C ASP A 189 3.43 -24.41 -2.62
N LEU A 190 3.82 -23.13 -2.55
CA LEU A 190 3.19 -22.17 -1.65
C LEU A 190 1.67 -22.09 -1.89
N CYS A 191 1.23 -21.93 -3.14
CA CYS A 191 -0.19 -21.91 -3.48
C CYS A 191 -0.89 -23.20 -3.07
N ALA A 192 -0.28 -24.35 -3.31
CA ALA A 192 -0.88 -25.66 -3.02
C ALA A 192 -1.12 -25.93 -1.51
N VAL A 193 -0.25 -25.42 -0.64
CA VAL A 193 -0.32 -25.69 0.81
C VAL A 193 -1.04 -24.60 1.61
N SER A 194 -1.22 -23.39 1.04
CA SER A 194 -1.72 -22.23 1.76
C SER A 194 -3.23 -22.22 1.89
N ASP A 195 -3.72 -21.84 3.06
CA ASP A 195 -5.12 -21.47 3.32
C ASP A 195 -5.35 -19.97 3.03
N PHE A 196 -4.31 -19.17 3.19
CA PHE A 196 -4.26 -17.75 2.85
C PHE A 196 -2.98 -17.47 2.06
N VAL A 197 -3.08 -16.68 0.99
CA VAL A 197 -1.93 -16.15 0.25
C VAL A 197 -1.96 -14.63 0.31
N THR A 198 -0.89 -14.01 0.79
CA THR A 198 -0.76 -12.55 0.83
C THR A 198 0.40 -12.07 -0.02
N ILE A 199 0.18 -10.98 -0.76
CA ILE A 199 1.10 -10.47 -1.77
C ILE A 199 1.69 -9.14 -1.30
N HIS A 200 3.05 -9.06 -1.29
CA HIS A 200 3.83 -7.91 -0.86
C HIS A 200 5.01 -7.64 -1.81
N LEU A 201 4.78 -7.89 -3.09
CA LEU A 201 5.77 -7.70 -4.18
C LEU A 201 5.66 -6.30 -4.80
N PRO A 202 6.74 -5.73 -5.34
CA PRO A 202 6.64 -4.57 -6.22
C PRO A 202 5.98 -4.96 -7.55
N LEU A 203 5.34 -4.00 -8.23
CA LEU A 203 4.86 -4.19 -9.60
C LEU A 203 6.01 -3.86 -10.57
N ASN A 204 6.38 -4.84 -11.38
CA ASN A 204 7.31 -4.73 -12.49
C ASN A 204 6.92 -5.73 -13.59
N ASP A 205 7.73 -5.87 -14.63
CA ASP A 205 7.42 -6.78 -15.76
C ASP A 205 7.36 -8.26 -15.33
N GLU A 206 8.12 -8.66 -14.31
CA GLU A 206 8.13 -10.04 -13.79
C GLU A 206 6.92 -10.35 -12.90
N THR A 207 6.40 -9.35 -12.19
CA THR A 207 5.32 -9.53 -11.22
C THR A 207 3.95 -9.16 -11.77
N ARG A 208 3.88 -8.51 -12.93
CA ARG A 208 2.62 -8.18 -13.61
C ARG A 208 1.87 -9.45 -13.99
N ASN A 209 0.61 -9.55 -13.56
CA ASN A 209 -0.25 -10.73 -13.74
C ASN A 209 0.39 -12.06 -13.31
N MET A 210 1.34 -11.99 -12.37
CA MET A 210 2.01 -13.17 -11.83
C MET A 210 1.04 -14.07 -11.07
N PHE A 211 0.03 -13.50 -10.45
CA PHE A 211 -1.01 -14.23 -9.76
C PHE A 211 -2.28 -14.27 -10.65
N ASN A 212 -2.47 -15.38 -11.35
CA ASN A 212 -3.43 -15.57 -12.42
C ASN A 212 -4.18 -16.92 -12.29
N ALA A 213 -4.95 -17.30 -13.28
CA ALA A 213 -5.72 -18.55 -13.30
C ALA A 213 -4.86 -19.80 -13.01
N GLU A 214 -3.59 -19.85 -13.46
CA GLU A 214 -2.70 -20.98 -13.17
C GLU A 214 -2.35 -21.05 -11.69
N SER A 215 -1.97 -19.91 -11.08
CA SER A 215 -1.66 -19.82 -9.65
C SER A 215 -2.88 -20.14 -8.79
N ILE A 216 -4.04 -19.58 -9.14
CA ILE A 216 -5.33 -19.81 -8.49
C ILE A 216 -5.73 -21.28 -8.61
N GLY A 217 -5.51 -21.88 -9.79
CA GLY A 217 -5.81 -23.29 -10.05
C GLY A 217 -5.09 -24.27 -9.12
N LYS A 218 -3.90 -23.89 -8.63
CA LYS A 218 -3.10 -24.69 -7.68
C LYS A 218 -3.53 -24.54 -6.23
N MET A 219 -4.32 -23.50 -5.89
CA MET A 219 -4.74 -23.25 -4.51
C MET A 219 -5.82 -24.23 -4.03
N LYS A 220 -5.95 -24.33 -2.71
CA LYS A 220 -7.09 -25.01 -2.07
C LYS A 220 -8.40 -24.32 -2.45
N ASN A 221 -9.49 -25.07 -2.58
CA ASN A 221 -10.79 -24.55 -3.04
C ASN A 221 -11.40 -23.50 -2.10
N ASP A 222 -11.02 -23.47 -0.85
CA ASP A 222 -11.50 -22.51 0.15
C ASP A 222 -10.43 -21.50 0.58
N ALA A 223 -9.29 -21.44 -0.15
CA ALA A 223 -8.22 -20.51 0.12
C ALA A 223 -8.64 -19.06 -0.14
N VAL A 224 -7.97 -18.14 0.55
CA VAL A 224 -8.19 -16.71 0.43
C VAL A 224 -6.93 -16.03 -0.10
N VAL A 225 -7.10 -15.09 -1.03
CA VAL A 225 -6.01 -14.25 -1.55
C VAL A 225 -6.11 -12.85 -0.98
N LEU A 226 -4.96 -12.26 -0.63
CA LEU A 226 -4.85 -10.87 -0.17
C LEU A 226 -3.82 -10.13 -1.03
N ASN A 227 -4.20 -9.00 -1.63
CA ASN A 227 -3.25 -8.13 -2.34
C ASN A 227 -3.13 -6.78 -1.62
N MET A 228 -2.06 -6.64 -0.84
CA MET A 228 -1.73 -5.39 -0.14
C MET A 228 -0.50 -4.70 -0.75
N ALA A 229 -0.26 -4.96 -2.05
CA ALA A 229 0.95 -4.49 -2.73
C ALA A 229 0.64 -3.46 -3.83
N ARG A 230 0.27 -3.94 -5.02
CA ARG A 230 -0.05 -3.08 -6.18
C ARG A 230 -1.13 -3.75 -7.05
N GLY A 231 -1.99 -2.93 -7.64
CA GLY A 231 -2.86 -3.36 -8.74
C GLY A 231 -2.05 -3.90 -9.90
N GLY A 232 -2.58 -4.87 -10.65
CA GLY A 232 -1.90 -5.50 -11.78
C GLY A 232 -0.92 -6.63 -11.42
N ILE A 233 -0.69 -6.96 -10.14
CA ILE A 233 0.03 -8.19 -9.75
C ILE A 233 -0.91 -9.38 -9.83
N VAL A 234 -2.14 -9.20 -9.36
CA VAL A 234 -3.25 -10.16 -9.53
C VAL A 234 -3.98 -9.83 -10.83
N ASN A 235 -4.20 -10.81 -11.67
CA ASN A 235 -5.11 -10.65 -12.81
C ASN A 235 -6.55 -10.60 -12.27
N GLU A 236 -7.18 -9.43 -12.34
CA GLU A 236 -8.50 -9.20 -11.73
C GLU A 236 -9.62 -9.95 -12.44
N GLN A 237 -9.49 -10.22 -13.74
CA GLN A 237 -10.46 -11.00 -14.49
C GLN A 237 -10.42 -12.49 -14.08
N ASP A 238 -9.23 -13.09 -14.00
CA ASP A 238 -9.05 -14.46 -13.54
C ASP A 238 -9.55 -14.64 -12.10
N MET A 239 -9.31 -13.62 -11.25
CA MET A 239 -9.76 -13.60 -9.87
C MET A 239 -11.28 -13.55 -9.78
N TYR A 240 -11.94 -12.71 -10.57
CA TYR A 240 -13.40 -12.64 -10.66
C TYR A 240 -13.99 -13.99 -11.08
N GLU A 241 -13.47 -14.60 -12.13
CA GLU A 241 -13.94 -15.90 -12.62
C GLU A 241 -13.77 -16.98 -11.56
N ALA A 242 -12.67 -16.98 -10.81
CA ALA A 242 -12.44 -17.93 -9.72
C ALA A 242 -13.40 -17.75 -8.53
N LEU A 243 -13.74 -16.52 -8.17
CA LEU A 243 -14.70 -16.21 -7.12
C LEU A 243 -16.12 -16.67 -7.51
N VAL A 244 -16.56 -16.33 -8.72
CA VAL A 244 -17.88 -16.71 -9.24
C VAL A 244 -18.02 -18.23 -9.38
N ALA A 245 -16.95 -18.91 -9.80
CA ALA A 245 -16.91 -20.36 -9.89
C ALA A 245 -16.80 -21.07 -8.53
N GLY A 246 -16.61 -20.33 -7.43
CA GLY A 246 -16.38 -20.92 -6.08
C GLY A 246 -15.06 -21.71 -5.99
N LYS A 247 -14.09 -21.41 -6.85
CA LYS A 247 -12.78 -22.07 -6.85
C LYS A 247 -11.94 -21.69 -5.64
N ILE A 248 -12.10 -20.46 -5.12
CA ILE A 248 -11.43 -19.94 -3.92
C ILE A 248 -12.45 -19.35 -2.94
N GLY A 249 -12.09 -19.30 -1.67
CA GLY A 249 -12.96 -18.85 -0.58
C GLY A 249 -13.16 -17.34 -0.55
N GLY A 250 -12.24 -16.54 -1.11
CA GLY A 250 -12.38 -15.09 -1.14
C GLY A 250 -11.15 -14.34 -1.62
N TYR A 251 -11.35 -13.06 -1.91
CA TYR A 251 -10.30 -12.11 -2.27
C TYR A 251 -10.43 -10.82 -1.46
N ALA A 252 -9.34 -10.36 -0.88
CA ALA A 252 -9.28 -9.08 -0.17
C ALA A 252 -8.14 -8.23 -0.75
N THR A 253 -8.40 -6.96 -1.04
CA THR A 253 -7.38 -6.08 -1.63
C THR A 253 -7.42 -4.68 -1.04
N ASP A 254 -6.29 -3.99 -1.08
CA ASP A 254 -6.18 -2.56 -0.81
C ASP A 254 -5.83 -1.77 -2.09
N VAL A 255 -5.63 -2.48 -3.20
CA VAL A 255 -5.16 -1.91 -4.47
C VAL A 255 -5.89 -2.56 -5.65
N MET A 256 -6.12 -1.80 -6.73
CA MET A 256 -6.73 -2.31 -7.96
C MET A 256 -6.00 -1.80 -9.21
N GLU A 257 -6.17 -2.49 -10.34
CA GLU A 257 -5.47 -2.16 -11.60
C GLU A 257 -5.73 -0.73 -12.05
N ASN A 258 -6.95 -0.24 -11.88
CA ASN A 258 -7.39 1.06 -12.39
C ASN A 258 -7.54 2.14 -11.29
N GLU A 259 -6.94 1.94 -10.11
CA GLU A 259 -7.08 2.87 -9.00
C GLU A 259 -6.62 4.31 -9.33
N LEU A 260 -5.60 4.47 -10.16
CA LEU A 260 -5.09 5.78 -10.60
C LEU A 260 -5.99 6.44 -11.65
N ALA A 261 -6.68 5.66 -12.47
CA ALA A 261 -7.62 6.17 -13.47
C ALA A 261 -8.90 6.71 -12.84
N ALA A 262 -9.24 6.25 -11.63
CA ALA A 262 -10.37 6.74 -10.84
C ALA A 262 -10.18 8.17 -10.29
N GLY A 263 -9.02 8.79 -10.53
CA GLY A 263 -8.79 10.23 -10.28
C GLY A 263 -8.59 10.63 -8.82
N GLY A 264 -8.14 9.71 -7.97
CA GLY A 264 -7.69 9.99 -6.60
C GLY A 264 -8.72 10.66 -5.68
N LEU A 265 -9.16 11.86 -5.94
CA LEU A 265 -10.08 12.64 -5.10
C LEU A 265 -11.27 13.22 -5.87
N THR A 266 -11.47 12.86 -7.13
CA THR A 266 -12.59 13.38 -7.90
C THR A 266 -13.88 12.61 -7.56
N GLU A 267 -14.78 13.25 -6.82
CA GLU A 267 -16.14 12.77 -6.66
C GLU A 267 -16.77 12.51 -8.04
N GLY A 268 -17.29 11.28 -8.25
CA GLY A 268 -18.07 10.93 -9.45
C GLY A 268 -17.29 10.37 -10.64
N ALA A 269 -15.97 10.14 -10.57
CA ALA A 269 -15.30 9.26 -11.51
C ALA A 269 -15.79 7.84 -11.24
N GLY A 270 -16.58 7.26 -12.15
CA GLY A 270 -17.14 5.93 -12.02
C GLY A 270 -16.03 4.87 -11.93
N PHE A 271 -15.63 4.52 -10.73
CA PHE A 271 -14.75 3.39 -10.46
C PHE A 271 -15.64 2.15 -10.30
N ASP A 272 -15.57 1.24 -11.23
CA ASP A 272 -16.37 0.02 -11.24
C ASP A 272 -15.50 -1.20 -11.58
N SER A 273 -15.86 -2.35 -11.03
CA SER A 273 -15.21 -3.62 -11.28
C SER A 273 -16.22 -4.76 -11.15
N PRO A 274 -16.14 -5.80 -11.99
CA PRO A 274 -16.95 -7.01 -11.81
C PRO A 274 -16.79 -7.65 -10.42
N LEU A 275 -15.64 -7.49 -9.79
CA LEU A 275 -15.35 -7.98 -8.43
C LEU A 275 -16.31 -7.40 -7.38
N PHE A 276 -16.88 -6.20 -7.59
CA PHE A 276 -17.83 -5.60 -6.64
C PHE A 276 -19.15 -6.37 -6.51
N GLN A 277 -19.43 -7.27 -7.44
CA GLN A 277 -20.60 -8.14 -7.40
C GLN A 277 -20.38 -9.43 -6.57
N CYS A 278 -19.14 -9.68 -6.11
CA CYS A 278 -18.81 -10.88 -5.36
C CYS A 278 -18.92 -10.63 -3.84
N ASP A 279 -19.79 -11.39 -3.15
CA ASP A 279 -19.99 -11.28 -1.70
C ASP A 279 -18.74 -11.61 -0.87
N ASN A 280 -17.84 -12.42 -1.44
CA ASN A 280 -16.57 -12.83 -0.84
C ASN A 280 -15.38 -11.99 -1.33
N PHE A 281 -15.64 -10.76 -1.79
CA PHE A 281 -14.64 -9.75 -2.13
C PHE A 281 -14.66 -8.61 -1.13
N ILE A 282 -13.47 -8.22 -0.64
CA ILE A 282 -13.28 -7.08 0.28
C ILE A 282 -12.24 -6.14 -0.29
N VAL A 283 -12.59 -4.87 -0.43
CA VAL A 283 -11.70 -3.84 -0.96
C VAL A 283 -11.59 -2.64 -0.02
N SER A 284 -10.43 -1.98 -0.01
CA SER A 284 -10.23 -0.65 0.57
C SER A 284 -9.45 0.24 -0.37
N PRO A 285 -9.62 1.57 -0.30
CA PRO A 285 -9.09 2.51 -1.29
C PRO A 285 -7.64 2.91 -1.00
N HIS A 286 -6.71 1.94 -1.08
CA HIS A 286 -5.27 2.11 -0.91
C HIS A 286 -4.89 2.84 0.40
N ILE A 287 -5.44 2.34 1.51
CA ILE A 287 -5.25 2.93 2.85
C ILE A 287 -4.20 2.23 3.71
N GLY A 288 -3.45 1.28 3.17
CA GLY A 288 -2.47 0.49 3.93
C GLY A 288 -1.46 1.30 4.72
N ALA A 289 -1.07 2.46 4.20
CA ALA A 289 -0.16 3.41 4.87
C ALA A 289 -0.87 4.55 5.61
N GLN A 290 -2.21 4.57 5.66
CA GLN A 290 -3.02 5.68 6.16
C GLN A 290 -3.26 5.55 7.67
N THR A 291 -2.19 5.59 8.47
CA THR A 291 -2.29 5.68 9.93
C THR A 291 -1.61 6.95 10.44
N VAL A 292 -2.06 7.46 11.58
CA VAL A 292 -1.44 8.63 12.22
C VAL A 292 0.02 8.32 12.56
N ASP A 293 0.29 7.12 13.07
CA ASP A 293 1.63 6.68 13.48
C ASP A 293 2.58 6.59 12.28
N ALA A 294 2.18 5.92 11.18
CA ALA A 294 3.00 5.84 9.97
C ALA A 294 3.23 7.24 9.36
N SER A 295 2.21 8.11 9.37
CA SER A 295 2.35 9.48 8.88
C SER A 295 3.33 10.30 9.74
N TYR A 296 3.32 10.11 11.06
CA TYR A 296 4.26 10.74 11.98
C TYR A 296 5.69 10.26 11.73
N ASP A 297 5.93 8.94 11.67
CA ASP A 297 7.26 8.36 11.46
C ASP A 297 7.85 8.78 10.11
N ILE A 298 7.03 8.76 9.05
CA ILE A 298 7.38 9.29 7.73
C ILE A 298 7.75 10.77 7.82
N GLY A 299 6.93 11.55 8.52
CA GLY A 299 7.16 12.98 8.74
C GLY A 299 8.51 13.25 9.42
N GLN A 300 8.80 12.54 10.52
CA GLN A 300 10.08 12.68 11.24
C GLN A 300 11.28 12.31 10.35
N HIS A 301 11.15 11.26 9.54
CA HIS A 301 12.19 10.88 8.60
C HIS A 301 12.46 11.97 7.56
N ILE A 302 11.41 12.50 6.93
CA ILE A 302 11.54 13.57 5.92
C ILE A 302 12.08 14.85 6.53
N ILE A 303 11.65 15.24 7.73
CA ILE A 303 12.22 16.37 8.47
C ILE A 303 13.72 16.18 8.64
N GLY A 304 14.17 15.02 9.10
CA GLY A 304 15.59 14.71 9.27
C GLY A 304 16.38 14.83 7.97
N LYS A 305 15.82 14.35 6.84
CA LYS A 305 16.42 14.45 5.51
C LYS A 305 16.54 15.91 5.04
N VAL A 306 15.47 16.68 5.18
CA VAL A 306 15.45 18.11 4.79
C VAL A 306 16.45 18.90 5.64
N LYS A 307 16.47 18.70 6.97
CA LYS A 307 17.42 19.35 7.86
C LYS A 307 18.86 19.02 7.49
N GLY A 308 19.16 17.74 7.22
CA GLY A 308 20.49 17.31 6.79
C GLY A 308 20.94 17.94 5.47
N ALA A 309 20.07 17.95 4.46
CA ALA A 309 20.35 18.50 3.15
C ALA A 309 20.61 20.02 3.17
N LEU A 310 19.96 20.75 4.08
CA LEU A 310 20.08 22.21 4.22
C LEU A 310 21.01 22.65 5.35
N ASN A 311 21.70 21.72 6.03
CA ASN A 311 22.56 21.97 7.19
C ASN A 311 21.88 22.76 8.32
N LEU A 312 20.60 22.44 8.60
CA LEU A 312 19.81 23.03 9.69
C LEU A 312 20.10 22.27 11.00
N GLN A 313 20.42 23.00 12.06
CA GLN A 313 20.74 22.42 13.38
C GLN A 313 19.56 22.46 14.35
#